data_9f85cb3fcf8f308614d0a74b614cccd5
#
_entry.id   9f85cb3fcf8f308614d0a74b614cccd5
#
_cell.length_a   1.000
_cell.length_b   1.000
_cell.length_c   1.000
_cell.angle_alpha   90.00
_cell.angle_beta   90.00
_cell.angle_gamma   90.00
#
_symmetry.space_group_name_H-M   'P 1'
#
loop_
_entity.id
_entity.type
_entity.pdbx_description
1 polymer ?
#
loop_
_entity_poly.entity_id
_entity_poly.type
_entity_poly.pdbx_seq_one_letter_code
_entity_poly.pdbx_strand_id
1 'polypeptide(L)'
;MGLPRVTVVTLAYGDEPVLHDSVSSVLASTEVDVDVVLVDNGCTSDAVSTLPTDPRLRVVTPSENLGFAGGVNFGARLADGEFLALVNSDAEVRPDTLAKLVAVASRPEVGIASGSIRLASDPEVMNSAGNPVHVVGLSWAGGLDEPAADHAQEARVASASGAGLVISRELWLRLRGFADEYFAYHEDVDLSWRTWQQGLQVVYVPDAVVLHHYEFSRNALKMYLLEKNRQIFLRTAYGPRLRALTWLPATALDVAMRVVARAQGWSAENARARRWIADNSAWLRERRDWVQEVRTASDRSLVPLLTATLDQQVFPLPKGAGVLQTAMRAYWAVARRLV
;
A
#
# COMPACT_ATOMS: atom_id res chain seq x y z
N MET A 1 31.45 9.28 5.77
CA MET A 1 30.07 9.73 5.50
C MET A 1 29.29 9.52 6.79
N GLY A 2 28.38 10.42 7.14
CA GLY A 2 27.46 10.18 8.27
C GLY A 2 26.47 9.04 7.97
N LEU A 3 25.74 8.62 8.99
CA LEU A 3 24.64 7.67 8.80
C LEU A 3 23.52 8.29 7.94
N PRO A 4 22.82 7.52 7.09
CA PRO A 4 21.69 8.03 6.33
C PRO A 4 20.56 8.47 7.28
N ARG A 5 20.00 9.65 7.02
CA ARG A 5 18.92 10.21 7.86
C ARG A 5 17.57 9.70 7.38
N VAL A 6 16.81 9.10 8.29
CA VAL A 6 15.50 8.49 8.02
C VAL A 6 14.45 9.13 8.94
N THR A 7 13.45 9.79 8.37
CA THR A 7 12.25 10.15 9.12
C THR A 7 11.22 9.04 8.97
N VAL A 8 10.83 8.43 10.08
CA VAL A 8 9.76 7.43 10.12
C VAL A 8 8.44 8.13 10.42
N VAL A 9 7.44 7.92 9.58
CA VAL A 9 6.07 8.37 9.86
C VAL A 9 5.25 7.17 10.31
N THR A 10 4.72 7.29 11.53
CA THR A 10 3.79 6.33 12.14
C THR A 10 2.47 7.04 12.43
N LEU A 11 1.35 6.36 12.20
CA LEU A 11 0.01 6.93 12.41
C LEU A 11 -0.75 6.12 13.44
N ALA A 12 -1.17 6.78 14.54
CA ALA A 12 -2.01 6.20 15.58
C ALA A 12 -3.49 6.55 15.36
N TYR A 13 -4.38 5.54 15.44
CA TYR A 13 -5.82 5.73 15.33
C TYR A 13 -6.60 4.65 16.10
N GLY A 14 -7.56 5.06 16.91
CA GLY A 14 -8.36 4.14 17.70
C GLY A 14 -7.62 3.62 18.93
N ASP A 15 -7.82 2.37 19.28
CA ASP A 15 -7.08 1.70 20.35
C ASP A 15 -5.73 1.19 19.81
N GLU A 16 -4.64 1.55 20.49
CA GLU A 16 -3.27 1.33 19.99
C GLU A 16 -2.42 0.55 21.03
N PRO A 17 -2.75 -0.73 21.29
CA PRO A 17 -2.09 -1.51 22.34
C PRO A 17 -0.61 -1.79 22.09
N VAL A 18 -0.16 -1.71 20.82
CA VAL A 18 1.21 -2.04 20.38
C VAL A 18 2.05 -0.79 20.14
N LEU A 19 1.49 0.41 20.21
CA LEU A 19 2.16 1.67 19.83
C LEU A 19 3.50 1.88 20.52
N HIS A 20 3.60 1.57 21.82
CA HIS A 20 4.85 1.71 22.57
C HIS A 20 5.96 0.82 22.02
N ASP A 21 5.65 -0.43 21.72
CA ASP A 21 6.60 -1.41 21.18
C ASP A 21 7.01 -1.01 19.75
N SER A 22 6.05 -0.57 18.94
CA SER A 22 6.29 -0.05 17.59
C SER A 22 7.27 1.13 17.61
N VAL A 23 6.96 2.20 18.35
CA VAL A 23 7.81 3.39 18.44
C VAL A 23 9.18 3.06 19.02
N SER A 24 9.24 2.24 20.08
CA SER A 24 10.49 1.83 20.71
C SER A 24 11.37 1.02 19.75
N SER A 25 10.78 0.12 18.96
CA SER A 25 11.51 -0.68 17.96
C SER A 25 12.14 0.20 16.88
N VAL A 26 11.40 1.22 16.42
CA VAL A 26 11.89 2.19 15.44
C VAL A 26 13.05 3.02 16.02
N LEU A 27 12.92 3.54 17.25
CA LEU A 27 13.94 4.32 17.91
C LEU A 27 15.20 3.52 18.25
N ALA A 28 15.09 2.18 18.34
CA ALA A 28 16.18 1.25 18.54
C ALA A 28 16.91 0.86 17.23
N SER A 29 16.54 1.43 16.09
CA SER A 29 17.18 1.15 14.81
C SER A 29 18.65 1.53 14.81
N THR A 30 19.47 0.67 14.18
CA THR A 30 20.93 0.82 14.06
C THR A 30 21.33 1.15 12.62
N GLU A 31 22.54 1.68 12.43
CA GLU A 31 23.13 2.01 11.13
C GLU A 31 22.35 3.06 10.32
N VAL A 32 21.40 3.75 10.95
CA VAL A 32 20.66 4.91 10.42
C VAL A 32 20.56 5.98 11.50
N ASP A 33 20.44 7.24 11.10
CA ASP A 33 20.07 8.36 11.97
C ASP A 33 18.55 8.54 11.85
N VAL A 34 17.79 8.03 12.85
CA VAL A 34 16.34 7.93 12.80
C VAL A 34 15.68 9.01 13.67
N ASP A 35 14.65 9.64 13.11
CA ASP A 35 13.64 10.41 13.83
C ASP A 35 12.23 9.90 13.50
N VAL A 36 11.29 10.10 14.42
CA VAL A 36 9.91 9.62 14.30
C VAL A 36 8.95 10.79 14.34
N VAL A 37 8.08 10.87 13.35
CA VAL A 37 6.89 11.72 13.36
C VAL A 37 5.68 10.82 13.59
N LEU A 38 5.18 10.81 14.81
CA LEU A 38 3.94 10.12 15.18
C LEU A 38 2.76 11.05 14.95
N VAL A 39 1.85 10.63 14.09
CA VAL A 39 0.60 11.36 13.85
C VAL A 39 -0.51 10.75 14.69
N ASP A 40 -0.94 11.48 15.72
CA ASP A 40 -2.13 11.14 16.49
C ASP A 40 -3.38 11.53 15.68
N ASN A 41 -3.85 10.61 14.87
CA ASN A 41 -4.98 10.82 13.95
C ASN A 41 -6.34 10.48 14.57
N GLY A 42 -6.41 10.46 15.88
CA GLY A 42 -7.59 10.15 16.70
C GLY A 42 -7.42 8.85 17.49
N CYS A 43 -6.31 8.73 18.21
CA CYS A 43 -6.12 7.69 19.21
C CYS A 43 -7.15 7.84 20.33
N THR A 44 -7.78 6.73 20.74
CA THR A 44 -8.84 6.72 21.74
C THR A 44 -8.37 6.17 23.10
N SER A 45 -7.18 5.54 23.13
CA SER A 45 -6.52 5.09 24.35
C SER A 45 -5.50 6.14 24.85
N ASP A 46 -4.85 5.86 25.97
CA ASP A 46 -3.76 6.68 26.51
C ASP A 46 -2.38 6.38 25.88
N ALA A 47 -2.33 5.50 24.89
CA ALA A 47 -1.09 5.02 24.26
C ALA A 47 -0.18 6.15 23.78
N VAL A 48 -0.74 7.21 23.15
CA VAL A 48 0.05 8.35 22.67
C VAL A 48 0.55 9.20 23.85
N SER A 49 -0.30 9.45 24.86
CA SER A 49 0.02 10.33 25.99
C SER A 49 1.02 9.71 26.99
N THR A 50 1.16 8.38 26.96
CA THR A 50 2.04 7.62 27.86
C THR A 50 3.37 7.23 27.20
N LEU A 51 3.60 7.61 25.92
CA LEU A 51 4.87 7.39 25.24
C LEU A 51 6.05 8.03 26.01
N PRO A 52 7.22 7.36 26.03
CA PRO A 52 8.42 7.91 26.64
C PRO A 52 8.87 9.19 25.91
N THR A 53 9.42 10.14 26.67
CA THR A 53 10.03 11.34 26.08
C THR A 53 11.35 10.96 25.40
N ASP A 54 11.43 11.15 24.09
CA ASP A 54 12.65 10.99 23.31
C ASP A 54 12.78 12.20 22.38
N PRO A 55 13.95 12.87 22.30
CA PRO A 55 14.14 14.05 21.46
C PRO A 55 13.96 13.75 19.94
N ARG A 56 14.03 12.49 19.55
CA ARG A 56 13.83 12.03 18.18
C ARG A 56 12.34 11.75 17.86
N LEU A 57 11.47 11.73 18.87
CA LEU A 57 10.03 11.50 18.72
C LEU A 57 9.28 12.84 18.73
N ARG A 58 8.58 13.12 17.63
CA ARG A 58 7.67 14.26 17.51
C ARG A 58 6.24 13.77 17.36
N VAL A 59 5.37 14.08 18.30
CA VAL A 59 3.93 13.81 18.21
C VAL A 59 3.23 15.02 17.59
N VAL A 60 2.36 14.80 16.62
CA VAL A 60 1.57 15.83 15.95
C VAL A 60 0.13 15.35 15.76
N THR A 61 -0.83 16.26 15.97
CA THR A 61 -2.25 15.94 15.94
C THR A 61 -2.95 16.82 14.90
N PRO A 62 -3.52 16.27 13.82
CA PRO A 62 -4.36 17.01 12.90
C PRO A 62 -5.69 17.41 13.56
N SER A 63 -6.38 18.40 12.98
CA SER A 63 -7.66 18.90 13.50
C SER A 63 -8.83 17.90 13.39
N GLU A 64 -8.68 16.89 12.53
CA GLU A 64 -9.68 15.85 12.25
C GLU A 64 -8.99 14.56 11.80
N ASN A 65 -9.72 13.44 11.81
CA ASN A 65 -9.22 12.18 11.25
C ASN A 65 -9.06 12.28 9.73
N LEU A 66 -7.82 12.31 9.27
CA LEU A 66 -7.45 12.40 7.86
C LEU A 66 -7.42 11.04 7.14
N GLY A 67 -7.73 9.94 7.83
CA GLY A 67 -7.46 8.59 7.34
C GLY A 67 -5.96 8.29 7.31
N PHE A 68 -5.60 7.10 6.83
CA PHE A 68 -4.19 6.70 6.72
C PHE A 68 -3.44 7.57 5.69
N ALA A 69 -3.99 7.72 4.48
CA ALA A 69 -3.34 8.46 3.41
C ALA A 69 -3.06 9.93 3.77
N GLY A 70 -4.08 10.65 4.25
CA GLY A 70 -3.95 12.06 4.65
C GLY A 70 -3.10 12.23 5.90
N GLY A 71 -3.21 11.31 6.88
CA GLY A 71 -2.41 11.34 8.10
C GLY A 71 -0.92 11.12 7.82
N VAL A 72 -0.57 10.15 6.99
CA VAL A 72 0.82 9.94 6.55
C VAL A 72 1.34 11.17 5.79
N ASN A 73 0.56 11.76 4.88
CA ASN A 73 0.93 13.00 4.20
C ASN A 73 1.15 14.15 5.18
N PHE A 74 0.32 14.23 6.23
CA PHE A 74 0.44 15.26 7.28
C PHE A 74 1.78 15.12 8.03
N GLY A 75 2.15 13.90 8.44
CA GLY A 75 3.43 13.61 9.07
C GLY A 75 4.62 13.83 8.13
N ALA A 76 4.52 13.36 6.89
CA ALA A 76 5.58 13.46 5.88
C ALA A 76 5.96 14.91 5.51
N ARG A 77 5.06 15.88 5.68
CA ARG A 77 5.39 17.31 5.53
C ARG A 77 6.41 17.82 6.55
N LEU A 78 6.53 17.14 7.68
CA LEU A 78 7.45 17.47 8.76
C LEU A 78 8.76 16.66 8.68
N ALA A 79 8.84 15.71 7.75
CA ALA A 79 10.02 14.90 7.52
C ALA A 79 11.14 15.75 6.90
N ASP A 80 12.34 15.64 7.46
CA ASP A 80 13.55 16.30 6.96
C ASP A 80 14.71 15.34 6.66
N GLY A 81 14.50 14.03 6.89
CA GLY A 81 15.41 12.97 6.50
C GLY A 81 15.61 12.86 4.98
N GLU A 82 16.69 12.24 4.55
CA GLU A 82 16.94 11.89 3.14
C GLU A 82 15.93 10.85 2.66
N PHE A 83 15.54 9.96 3.58
CA PHE A 83 14.56 8.92 3.34
C PHE A 83 13.34 9.13 4.24
N LEU A 84 12.18 8.77 3.71
CA LEU A 84 10.94 8.62 4.42
C LEU A 84 10.68 7.13 4.59
N ALA A 85 10.46 6.68 5.82
CA ALA A 85 9.97 5.35 6.12
C ALA A 85 8.53 5.42 6.60
N LEU A 86 7.71 4.46 6.19
CA LEU A 86 6.39 4.24 6.77
C LEU A 86 6.47 2.96 7.59
N VAL A 87 6.06 3.04 8.85
CA VAL A 87 5.91 1.91 9.76
C VAL A 87 4.58 2.09 10.48
N ASN A 88 3.70 1.09 10.41
CA ASN A 88 2.41 1.15 11.08
C ASN A 88 2.57 1.17 12.61
N SER A 89 1.60 1.72 13.32
CA SER A 89 1.53 1.77 14.78
C SER A 89 1.42 0.38 15.45
N ASP A 90 0.97 -0.61 14.69
CA ASP A 90 0.86 -2.02 15.07
C ASP A 90 1.96 -2.90 14.45
N ALA A 91 3.12 -2.28 14.11
CA ALA A 91 4.24 -2.97 13.50
C ALA A 91 5.56 -2.68 14.24
N GLU A 92 6.37 -3.70 14.46
CA GLU A 92 7.70 -3.61 15.06
C GLU A 92 8.77 -3.91 14.02
N VAL A 93 9.87 -3.16 14.03
CA VAL A 93 11.02 -3.38 13.14
C VAL A 93 12.17 -4.02 13.90
N ARG A 94 12.93 -4.90 13.25
CA ARG A 94 14.22 -5.34 13.81
C ARG A 94 15.25 -4.22 13.74
N PRO A 95 16.27 -4.20 14.60
CA PRO A 95 17.23 -3.07 14.67
C PRO A 95 17.92 -2.71 13.36
N ASP A 96 18.14 -3.66 12.47
CA ASP A 96 18.80 -3.49 11.18
C ASP A 96 17.82 -3.31 9.98
N THR A 97 16.51 -3.35 10.22
CA THR A 97 15.47 -3.31 9.18
C THR A 97 15.54 -2.03 8.35
N LEU A 98 15.57 -0.86 9.00
CA LEU A 98 15.60 0.41 8.29
C LEU A 98 16.90 0.58 7.48
N ALA A 99 18.04 0.17 8.02
CA ALA A 99 19.32 0.21 7.31
C ALA A 99 19.28 -0.64 6.02
N LYS A 100 18.74 -1.86 6.10
CA LYS A 100 18.56 -2.75 4.94
C LYS A 100 17.64 -2.16 3.88
N LEU A 101 16.53 -1.57 4.29
CA LEU A 101 15.60 -0.90 3.38
C LEU A 101 16.23 0.32 2.71
N VAL A 102 16.97 1.15 3.47
CA VAL A 102 17.70 2.30 2.94
C VAL A 102 18.78 1.87 1.95
N ALA A 103 19.53 0.81 2.26
CA ALA A 103 20.57 0.30 1.36
C ALA A 103 19.99 -0.10 -0.01
N VAL A 104 18.79 -0.69 -0.04
CA VAL A 104 18.09 -1.04 -1.29
C VAL A 104 17.47 0.20 -1.95
N ALA A 105 16.80 1.07 -1.19
CA ALA A 105 16.19 2.30 -1.71
C ALA A 105 17.22 3.33 -2.24
N SER A 106 18.50 3.19 -1.86
CA SER A 106 19.60 4.03 -2.37
C SER A 106 20.11 3.60 -3.74
N ARG A 107 19.67 2.46 -4.27
CA ARG A 107 20.06 2.01 -5.62
C ARG A 107 19.37 2.89 -6.68
N PRO A 108 20.07 3.34 -7.72
CA PRO A 108 19.52 4.28 -8.71
C PRO A 108 18.23 3.83 -9.40
N GLU A 109 18.06 2.51 -9.57
CA GLU A 109 16.89 1.91 -10.21
C GLU A 109 15.72 1.67 -9.24
N VAL A 110 15.92 1.81 -7.92
CA VAL A 110 14.89 1.52 -6.91
C VAL A 110 14.23 2.81 -6.44
N GLY A 111 12.91 2.82 -6.46
CA GLY A 111 12.12 3.90 -5.90
C GLY A 111 11.55 3.61 -4.53
N ILE A 112 11.11 2.37 -4.30
CA ILE A 112 10.58 1.92 -3.00
C ILE A 112 11.22 0.59 -2.62
N ALA A 113 11.71 0.50 -1.37
CA ALA A 113 12.08 -0.74 -0.73
C ALA A 113 10.96 -1.15 0.26
N SER A 114 10.43 -2.37 0.11
CA SER A 114 9.37 -2.94 0.94
C SER A 114 9.92 -4.00 1.87
N GLY A 115 9.60 -3.91 3.15
CA GLY A 115 10.01 -4.89 4.15
C GLY A 115 9.34 -6.26 3.98
N SER A 116 9.94 -7.26 4.62
CA SER A 116 9.35 -8.58 4.84
C SER A 116 8.36 -8.46 6.00
N ILE A 117 7.08 -8.25 5.65
CA ILE A 117 6.04 -8.11 6.66
C ILE A 117 5.64 -9.50 7.12
N ARG A 118 5.86 -9.79 8.40
CA ARG A 118 5.58 -11.09 9.00
C ARG A 118 4.56 -10.97 10.11
N LEU A 119 3.86 -12.04 10.43
CA LEU A 119 2.94 -12.05 11.55
C LEU A 119 3.73 -11.92 12.87
N ALA A 120 3.37 -10.97 13.73
CA ALA A 120 4.01 -10.82 15.04
C ALA A 120 3.79 -12.05 15.95
N SER A 121 2.64 -12.71 15.78
CA SER A 121 2.31 -13.97 16.49
C SER A 121 3.15 -15.17 16.05
N ASP A 122 3.65 -15.18 14.80
CA ASP A 122 4.54 -16.20 14.26
C ASP A 122 5.46 -15.58 13.19
N PRO A 123 6.68 -15.15 13.55
CA PRO A 123 7.61 -14.48 12.64
C PRO A 123 8.13 -15.35 11.48
N GLU A 124 7.87 -16.66 11.49
CA GLU A 124 8.19 -17.55 10.37
C GLU A 124 7.07 -17.59 9.32
N VAL A 125 5.96 -16.87 9.56
CA VAL A 125 4.81 -16.77 8.65
C VAL A 125 4.70 -15.36 8.08
N MET A 126 4.49 -15.28 6.77
CA MET A 126 4.33 -14.02 6.06
C MET A 126 2.94 -13.40 6.30
N ASN A 127 2.94 -12.08 6.53
CA ASN A 127 1.76 -11.25 6.30
C ASN A 127 1.79 -10.65 4.89
N SER A 128 2.94 -10.15 4.42
CA SER A 128 3.11 -9.71 3.03
C SER A 128 4.57 -9.75 2.57
N ALA A 129 4.80 -10.37 1.40
CA ALA A 129 6.03 -10.32 0.61
C ALA A 129 5.89 -9.37 -0.60
N GLY A 130 5.21 -8.25 -0.42
CA GLY A 130 4.74 -7.37 -1.48
C GLY A 130 3.32 -7.73 -1.95
N ASN A 131 2.64 -6.76 -2.56
CA ASN A 131 1.23 -6.89 -2.89
C ASN A 131 1.04 -7.08 -4.41
N PRO A 132 0.48 -8.22 -4.86
CA PRO A 132 0.07 -8.41 -6.25
C PRO A 132 -1.01 -7.41 -6.65
N VAL A 133 -0.99 -6.99 -7.93
CA VAL A 133 -2.03 -6.15 -8.53
C VAL A 133 -2.70 -6.92 -9.66
N HIS A 134 -4.00 -7.15 -9.52
CA HIS A 134 -4.79 -7.82 -10.55
C HIS A 134 -5.18 -6.84 -11.66
N VAL A 135 -5.30 -7.33 -12.88
CA VAL A 135 -5.65 -6.53 -14.08
C VAL A 135 -6.92 -5.69 -13.92
N VAL A 136 -7.84 -6.06 -13.04
CA VAL A 136 -9.06 -5.33 -12.72
C VAL A 136 -8.94 -4.45 -11.46
N GLY A 137 -7.70 -4.16 -11.04
CA GLY A 137 -7.39 -3.24 -9.95
C GLY A 137 -7.58 -3.78 -8.54
N LEU A 138 -7.80 -5.09 -8.36
CA LEU A 138 -7.75 -5.71 -7.04
C LEU A 138 -6.28 -5.84 -6.60
N SER A 139 -6.04 -5.73 -5.32
CA SER A 139 -4.74 -6.00 -4.71
C SER A 139 -4.93 -6.66 -3.35
N TRP A 140 -3.94 -7.43 -2.91
CA TRP A 140 -3.96 -8.16 -1.65
C TRP A 140 -2.54 -8.38 -1.12
N ALA A 141 -2.43 -8.80 0.13
CA ALA A 141 -1.15 -9.17 0.72
C ALA A 141 -0.61 -10.44 0.04
N GLY A 142 0.53 -10.33 -0.63
CA GLY A 142 1.16 -11.46 -1.32
C GLY A 142 1.92 -12.34 -0.34
N GLY A 143 1.75 -13.66 -0.47
CA GLY A 143 2.36 -14.64 0.43
C GLY A 143 1.70 -14.72 1.80
N LEU A 144 0.49 -14.19 1.98
CA LEU A 144 -0.24 -14.25 3.25
C LEU A 144 -0.37 -15.71 3.72
N ASP A 145 -0.04 -15.94 5.00
CA ASP A 145 -0.03 -17.25 5.67
C ASP A 145 0.95 -18.30 5.06
N GLU A 146 1.84 -17.89 4.14
CA GLU A 146 2.91 -18.73 3.60
C GLU A 146 4.15 -18.70 4.50
N PRO A 147 5.01 -19.75 4.48
CA PRO A 147 6.28 -19.73 5.21
C PRO A 147 7.20 -18.61 4.73
N ALA A 148 7.82 -17.88 5.64
CA ALA A 148 8.78 -16.83 5.30
C ALA A 148 10.00 -17.35 4.51
N ALA A 149 10.36 -18.62 4.72
CA ALA A 149 11.43 -19.30 3.98
C ALA A 149 11.17 -19.39 2.47
N ASP A 150 9.91 -19.44 2.05
CA ASP A 150 9.52 -19.48 0.63
C ASP A 150 9.72 -18.11 -0.05
N HIS A 151 9.88 -17.05 0.74
CA HIS A 151 10.09 -15.66 0.32
C HIS A 151 11.48 -15.13 0.71
N ALA A 152 12.50 -15.97 0.74
CA ALA A 152 13.85 -15.63 1.19
C ALA A 152 14.71 -14.90 0.12
N GLN A 153 14.16 -14.55 -1.02
CA GLN A 153 14.85 -13.88 -2.11
C GLN A 153 14.33 -12.46 -2.35
N GLU A 154 15.27 -11.52 -2.58
CA GLU A 154 14.91 -10.18 -3.06
C GLU A 154 14.11 -10.28 -4.36
N ALA A 155 13.02 -9.53 -4.47
CA ALA A 155 12.14 -9.60 -5.63
C ALA A 155 11.55 -8.24 -6.00
N ARG A 156 11.33 -8.03 -7.31
CA ARG A 156 10.50 -6.92 -7.79
C ARG A 156 9.04 -7.27 -7.56
N VAL A 157 8.31 -6.36 -6.90
CA VAL A 157 6.90 -6.55 -6.57
C VAL A 157 6.04 -5.46 -7.19
N ALA A 158 4.79 -5.76 -7.50
CA ALA A 158 3.89 -4.78 -8.11
C ALA A 158 3.59 -3.61 -7.17
N SER A 159 3.47 -3.89 -5.87
CA SER A 159 3.28 -2.89 -4.82
C SER A 159 3.97 -3.29 -3.52
N ALA A 160 4.48 -2.31 -2.81
CA ALA A 160 4.91 -2.42 -1.42
C ALA A 160 3.70 -2.51 -0.48
N SER A 161 3.92 -2.97 0.74
CA SER A 161 2.95 -2.82 1.83
C SER A 161 3.20 -1.51 2.60
N GLY A 162 2.15 -0.75 2.87
CA GLY A 162 2.21 0.45 3.71
C GLY A 162 2.64 0.19 5.16
N ALA A 163 2.61 -1.08 5.61
CA ALA A 163 3.01 -1.45 6.97
C ALA A 163 4.53 -1.33 7.23
N GLY A 164 5.35 -1.37 6.15
CA GLY A 164 6.81 -1.24 6.29
C GLY A 164 7.48 -0.99 4.96
N LEU A 165 7.79 0.26 4.62
CA LEU A 165 8.50 0.64 3.40
C LEU A 165 9.42 1.85 3.60
N VAL A 166 10.39 1.98 2.71
CA VAL A 166 11.27 3.16 2.59
C VAL A 166 11.25 3.69 1.17
N ILE A 167 11.19 5.01 1.05
CA ILE A 167 11.25 5.77 -0.19
C ILE A 167 12.17 6.99 0.01
N SER A 168 12.90 7.45 -1.01
CA SER A 168 13.60 8.72 -0.88
C SER A 168 12.61 9.87 -0.73
N ARG A 169 12.92 10.83 0.16
CA ARG A 169 12.07 12.00 0.36
C ARG A 169 11.87 12.79 -0.94
N GLU A 170 12.88 12.85 -1.78
CA GLU A 170 12.79 13.49 -3.09
C GLU A 170 11.72 12.82 -3.98
N LEU A 171 11.73 11.48 -4.06
CA LEU A 171 10.75 10.74 -4.85
C LEU A 171 9.34 10.88 -4.27
N TRP A 172 9.19 10.83 -2.92
CA TRP A 172 7.92 11.08 -2.24
C TRP A 172 7.31 12.42 -2.64
N LEU A 173 8.11 13.48 -2.59
CA LEU A 173 7.67 14.83 -2.96
C LEU A 173 7.34 14.94 -4.46
N ARG A 174 8.17 14.35 -5.31
CA ARG A 174 7.95 14.31 -6.77
C ARG A 174 6.66 13.58 -7.13
N LEU A 175 6.35 12.49 -6.41
CA LEU A 175 5.11 11.73 -6.56
C LEU A 175 3.93 12.38 -5.82
N ARG A 176 4.12 13.47 -5.08
CA ARG A 176 3.10 14.16 -4.27
C ARG A 176 2.49 13.27 -3.17
N GLY A 177 3.27 12.34 -2.62
CA GLY A 177 2.81 11.44 -1.57
C GLY A 177 1.62 10.56 -1.95
N PHE A 178 0.75 10.28 -1.01
CA PHE A 178 -0.55 9.62 -1.25
C PHE A 178 -1.60 10.62 -1.77
N ALA A 179 -2.67 10.13 -2.39
CA ALA A 179 -3.85 10.96 -2.59
C ALA A 179 -4.75 10.83 -1.35
N ASP A 180 -5.10 11.95 -0.73
CA ASP A 180 -5.89 11.98 0.50
C ASP A 180 -7.27 11.32 0.31
N GLU A 181 -7.81 11.34 -0.91
CA GLU A 181 -9.10 10.75 -1.28
C GLU A 181 -9.13 9.22 -1.17
N TYR A 182 -7.98 8.55 -1.09
CA TYR A 182 -7.97 7.13 -0.73
C TYR A 182 -8.47 6.93 0.71
N PHE A 183 -8.17 7.81 1.61
CA PHE A 183 -8.42 7.75 3.04
C PHE A 183 -7.65 6.59 3.71
N ALA A 184 -7.92 5.36 3.36
CA ALA A 184 -7.17 4.16 3.73
C ALA A 184 -7.39 3.06 2.69
N TYR A 185 -6.42 2.16 2.57
CA TYR A 185 -6.33 1.04 1.60
C TYR A 185 -6.11 1.49 0.16
N HIS A 186 -5.20 0.82 -0.53
CA HIS A 186 -4.84 1.04 -1.93
C HIS A 186 -3.95 2.27 -2.22
N GLU A 187 -3.69 3.14 -1.25
CA GLU A 187 -2.77 4.28 -1.38
C GLU A 187 -1.34 3.83 -1.63
N ASP A 188 -0.92 2.72 -1.00
CA ASP A 188 0.36 2.05 -1.19
C ASP A 188 0.49 1.43 -2.59
N VAL A 189 -0.59 0.83 -3.10
CA VAL A 189 -0.67 0.31 -4.47
C VAL A 189 -0.53 1.45 -5.48
N ASP A 190 -1.24 2.55 -5.27
CA ASP A 190 -1.19 3.72 -6.14
C ASP A 190 0.21 4.38 -6.14
N LEU A 191 0.84 4.55 -4.97
CA LEU A 191 2.20 5.09 -4.86
C LEU A 191 3.21 4.18 -5.56
N SER A 192 3.12 2.87 -5.31
CA SER A 192 3.98 1.87 -5.95
C SER A 192 3.82 1.87 -7.47
N TRP A 193 2.58 1.97 -7.96
CA TRP A 193 2.32 2.04 -9.39
C TRP A 193 2.89 3.30 -10.04
N ARG A 194 2.75 4.47 -9.37
CA ARG A 194 3.37 5.72 -9.83
C ARG A 194 4.90 5.66 -9.79
N THR A 195 5.48 4.93 -8.85
CA THR A 195 6.92 4.65 -8.81
C THR A 195 7.35 3.87 -10.05
N TRP A 196 6.65 2.79 -10.39
CA TRP A 196 6.88 2.04 -11.63
C TRP A 196 6.69 2.91 -12.88
N GLN A 197 5.73 3.83 -12.88
CA GLN A 197 5.50 4.77 -13.97
C GLN A 197 6.65 5.77 -14.15
N GLN A 198 7.48 6.01 -13.14
CA GLN A 198 8.73 6.78 -13.25
C GLN A 198 9.91 5.93 -13.81
N GLY A 199 9.69 4.66 -14.14
CA GLY A 199 10.75 3.75 -14.56
C GLY A 199 11.59 3.20 -13.39
N LEU A 200 11.16 3.46 -12.14
CA LEU A 200 11.80 2.97 -10.93
C LEU A 200 11.15 1.69 -10.44
N GLN A 201 11.89 0.88 -9.69
CA GLN A 201 11.45 -0.42 -9.19
C GLN A 201 10.87 -0.30 -7.78
N VAL A 202 9.92 -1.19 -7.47
CA VAL A 202 9.49 -1.50 -6.10
C VAL A 202 10.08 -2.86 -5.75
N VAL A 203 10.88 -2.92 -4.69
CA VAL A 203 11.70 -4.10 -4.35
C VAL A 203 11.33 -4.60 -2.97
N TYR A 204 10.97 -5.87 -2.87
CA TYR A 204 10.82 -6.60 -1.62
C TYR A 204 12.18 -7.01 -1.08
N VAL A 205 12.44 -6.77 0.20
CA VAL A 205 13.70 -7.03 0.89
C VAL A 205 13.49 -8.09 1.98
N PRO A 206 13.84 -9.36 1.75
CA PRO A 206 13.50 -10.47 2.63
C PRO A 206 14.10 -10.38 4.03
N ASP A 207 15.28 -9.78 4.15
CA ASP A 207 16.01 -9.66 5.42
C ASP A 207 15.62 -8.40 6.22
N ALA A 208 14.84 -7.50 5.64
CA ALA A 208 14.29 -6.33 6.31
C ALA A 208 12.95 -6.68 6.98
N VAL A 209 13.04 -7.31 8.16
CA VAL A 209 11.87 -7.91 8.83
C VAL A 209 11.07 -6.86 9.59
N VAL A 210 9.76 -6.85 9.34
CA VAL A 210 8.74 -6.06 10.06
C VAL A 210 7.73 -7.03 10.65
N LEU A 211 7.54 -7.02 11.96
CA LEU A 211 6.57 -7.84 12.67
C LEU A 211 5.27 -7.05 12.79
N HIS A 212 4.18 -7.57 12.23
CA HIS A 212 2.90 -6.88 12.15
C HIS A 212 1.86 -7.60 13.01
N HIS A 213 1.25 -6.88 13.93
CA HIS A 213 0.15 -7.37 14.79
C HIS A 213 -1.17 -7.31 14.03
N TYR A 214 -1.20 -8.04 12.91
CA TYR A 214 -2.28 -7.98 11.95
C TYR A 214 -3.57 -8.59 12.48
N GLU A 215 -4.63 -7.78 12.52
CA GLU A 215 -6.00 -8.24 12.77
C GLU A 215 -6.88 -8.07 11.53
N PHE A 216 -7.39 -9.20 11.04
CA PHE A 216 -8.32 -9.14 9.93
C PHE A 216 -9.71 -8.70 10.38
N SER A 217 -10.13 -7.51 9.98
CA SER A 217 -11.50 -7.03 10.22
C SER A 217 -12.25 -6.80 8.91
N ARG A 218 -13.52 -7.16 8.88
CA ARG A 218 -14.46 -6.76 7.84
C ARG A 218 -15.50 -5.83 8.46
N ASN A 219 -15.57 -4.60 7.96
CA ASN A 219 -16.58 -3.64 8.36
C ASN A 219 -17.09 -2.85 7.14
N ALA A 220 -18.19 -2.16 7.32
CA ALA A 220 -18.84 -1.38 6.27
C ALA A 220 -17.91 -0.35 5.62
N LEU A 221 -17.12 0.37 6.44
CA LEU A 221 -16.18 1.37 5.95
C LEU A 221 -15.12 0.74 5.04
N LYS A 222 -14.54 -0.39 5.45
CA LYS A 222 -13.53 -1.13 4.65
C LYS A 222 -14.11 -1.55 3.29
N MET A 223 -15.33 -2.09 3.26
CA MET A 223 -15.97 -2.49 2.00
C MET A 223 -16.20 -1.30 1.07
N TYR A 224 -16.63 -0.17 1.61
CA TYR A 224 -16.77 1.08 0.86
C TYR A 224 -15.44 1.55 0.29
N LEU A 225 -14.39 1.63 1.13
CA LEU A 225 -13.07 2.13 0.74
C LEU A 225 -12.42 1.24 -0.31
N LEU A 226 -12.40 -0.07 -0.11
CA LEU A 226 -11.81 -1.01 -1.07
C LEU A 226 -12.43 -0.87 -2.46
N GLU A 227 -13.76 -0.80 -2.55
CA GLU A 227 -14.43 -0.67 -3.85
C GLU A 227 -14.22 0.71 -4.48
N LYS A 228 -14.31 1.79 -3.69
CA LYS A 228 -14.03 3.16 -4.14
C LYS A 228 -12.60 3.29 -4.65
N ASN A 229 -11.63 2.83 -3.87
CA ASN A 229 -10.21 3.02 -4.13
C ASN A 229 -9.74 2.19 -5.35
N ARG A 230 -10.23 0.97 -5.50
CA ARG A 230 -10.04 0.18 -6.72
C ARG A 230 -10.50 0.96 -7.96
N GLN A 231 -11.65 1.61 -7.89
CA GLN A 231 -12.19 2.42 -9.00
C GLN A 231 -11.36 3.68 -9.25
N ILE A 232 -10.86 4.34 -8.21
CA ILE A 232 -9.92 5.46 -8.34
C ILE A 232 -8.68 5.00 -9.09
N PHE A 233 -8.04 3.91 -8.62
CA PHE A 233 -6.82 3.36 -9.20
C PHE A 233 -6.99 3.04 -10.70
N LEU A 234 -8.01 2.26 -11.07
CA LEU A 234 -8.26 1.91 -12.47
C LEU A 234 -8.46 3.12 -13.39
N ARG A 235 -9.08 4.17 -12.87
CA ARG A 235 -9.42 5.37 -13.67
C ARG A 235 -8.25 6.33 -13.81
N THR A 236 -7.35 6.37 -12.84
CA THR A 236 -6.28 7.38 -12.78
C THR A 236 -4.90 6.81 -13.08
N ALA A 237 -4.60 5.56 -12.65
CA ALA A 237 -3.28 4.98 -12.74
C ALA A 237 -2.98 4.30 -14.09
N TYR A 238 -3.97 3.62 -14.68
CA TYR A 238 -3.77 2.93 -15.95
C TYR A 238 -3.67 3.90 -17.14
N GLY A 239 -2.68 3.67 -18.01
CA GLY A 239 -2.55 4.41 -19.25
C GLY A 239 -3.65 4.06 -20.26
N PRO A 240 -3.74 4.78 -21.38
CA PRO A 240 -4.88 4.67 -22.30
C PRO A 240 -5.10 3.27 -22.85
N ARG A 241 -4.03 2.57 -23.25
CA ARG A 241 -4.12 1.22 -23.85
C ARG A 241 -4.51 0.19 -22.79
N LEU A 242 -3.82 0.20 -21.64
CA LEU A 242 -4.10 -0.71 -20.54
C LEU A 242 -5.55 -0.54 -20.04
N ARG A 243 -6.00 0.70 -19.90
CA ARG A 243 -7.37 1.01 -19.50
C ARG A 243 -8.41 0.52 -20.52
N ALA A 244 -8.15 0.67 -21.81
CA ALA A 244 -9.05 0.18 -22.85
C ALA A 244 -9.18 -1.35 -22.80
N LEU A 245 -8.06 -2.05 -22.65
CA LEU A 245 -8.03 -3.52 -22.56
C LEU A 245 -8.62 -4.05 -21.26
N THR A 246 -8.48 -3.33 -20.15
CA THR A 246 -9.04 -3.78 -18.87
C THR A 246 -10.49 -3.34 -18.64
N TRP A 247 -11.04 -2.47 -19.50
CA TRP A 247 -12.39 -1.90 -19.33
C TRP A 247 -13.48 -2.98 -19.25
N LEU A 248 -13.47 -3.95 -20.18
CA LEU A 248 -14.49 -5.00 -20.21
C LEU A 248 -14.44 -5.91 -18.98
N PRO A 249 -13.29 -6.50 -18.61
CA PRO A 249 -13.22 -7.33 -17.41
C PRO A 249 -13.46 -6.53 -16.11
N ALA A 250 -13.04 -5.27 -16.03
CA ALA A 250 -13.33 -4.42 -14.86
C ALA A 250 -14.83 -4.13 -14.73
N THR A 251 -15.52 -3.85 -15.86
CA THR A 251 -16.96 -3.66 -15.87
C THR A 251 -17.71 -4.93 -15.47
N ALA A 252 -17.26 -6.09 -15.96
CA ALA A 252 -17.83 -7.38 -15.57
C ALA A 252 -17.66 -7.64 -14.05
N LEU A 253 -16.49 -7.30 -13.49
CA LEU A 253 -16.28 -7.36 -12.04
C LEU A 253 -17.21 -6.38 -11.30
N ASP A 254 -17.38 -5.15 -11.79
CA ASP A 254 -18.27 -4.16 -11.15
C ASP A 254 -19.71 -4.68 -11.07
N VAL A 255 -20.17 -5.39 -12.10
CA VAL A 255 -21.50 -6.04 -12.09
C VAL A 255 -21.54 -7.18 -11.09
N ALA A 256 -20.52 -8.05 -11.09
CA ALA A 256 -20.43 -9.16 -10.14
C ALA A 256 -20.38 -8.66 -8.69
N MET A 257 -19.62 -7.59 -8.40
CA MET A 257 -19.51 -7.00 -7.06
C MET A 257 -20.85 -6.44 -6.56
N ARG A 258 -21.73 -5.95 -7.45
CA ARG A 258 -23.12 -5.56 -7.05
C ARG A 258 -23.94 -6.76 -6.59
N VAL A 259 -23.79 -7.90 -7.25
CA VAL A 259 -24.48 -9.15 -6.87
C VAL A 259 -23.95 -9.65 -5.54
N VAL A 260 -22.62 -9.70 -5.39
CA VAL A 260 -21.95 -10.11 -4.14
C VAL A 260 -22.33 -9.18 -2.99
N ALA A 261 -22.31 -7.87 -3.20
CA ALA A 261 -22.68 -6.86 -2.20
C ALA A 261 -24.14 -7.07 -1.73
N ARG A 262 -25.05 -7.40 -2.66
CA ARG A 262 -26.43 -7.70 -2.31
C ARG A 262 -26.55 -8.98 -1.49
N ALA A 263 -25.82 -10.02 -1.88
CA ALA A 263 -25.84 -11.32 -1.19
C ALA A 263 -25.20 -11.26 0.21
N GLN A 264 -24.19 -10.40 0.40
CA GLN A 264 -23.44 -10.25 1.65
C GLN A 264 -23.84 -9.05 2.52
N GLY A 265 -24.87 -8.29 2.13
CA GLY A 265 -25.47 -7.22 2.95
C GLY A 265 -24.72 -5.88 2.96
N TRP A 266 -23.79 -5.62 2.01
CA TRP A 266 -23.07 -4.33 1.91
C TRP A 266 -23.40 -3.53 0.62
N SER A 267 -24.63 -3.66 0.15
CA SER A 267 -25.12 -2.93 -1.05
C SER A 267 -25.07 -1.41 -0.90
N ALA A 268 -25.27 -0.91 0.33
CA ALA A 268 -25.22 0.53 0.62
C ALA A 268 -23.79 1.07 0.39
N GLU A 269 -22.78 0.36 0.84
CA GLU A 269 -21.36 0.69 0.71
C GLU A 269 -20.93 0.67 -0.77
N ASN A 270 -21.33 -0.36 -1.52
CA ASN A 270 -21.09 -0.44 -2.95
C ASN A 270 -21.77 0.72 -3.70
N ALA A 271 -23.01 1.06 -3.35
CA ALA A 271 -23.71 2.19 -3.94
C ALA A 271 -23.06 3.53 -3.58
N ARG A 272 -22.60 3.70 -2.33
CA ARG A 272 -21.83 4.86 -1.86
C ARG A 272 -20.52 5.02 -2.64
N ALA A 273 -19.77 3.95 -2.85
CA ALA A 273 -18.53 3.98 -3.62
C ALA A 273 -18.77 4.46 -5.07
N ARG A 274 -19.78 3.90 -5.75
CA ARG A 274 -20.13 4.32 -7.10
C ARG A 274 -20.60 5.79 -7.19
N ARG A 275 -21.37 6.24 -6.20
CA ARG A 275 -21.81 7.64 -6.11
C ARG A 275 -20.62 8.57 -5.95
N TRP A 276 -19.70 8.23 -5.03
CA TRP A 276 -18.46 9.01 -4.84
C TRP A 276 -17.69 9.16 -6.17
N ILE A 277 -17.52 8.06 -6.94
CA ILE A 277 -16.85 8.10 -8.25
C ILE A 277 -17.56 9.01 -9.25
N ALA A 278 -18.88 9.02 -9.25
CA ALA A 278 -19.67 9.90 -10.13
C ALA A 278 -19.52 11.37 -9.73
N ASP A 279 -19.68 11.67 -8.43
CA ASP A 279 -19.63 13.02 -7.88
C ASP A 279 -18.23 13.65 -8.00
N ASN A 280 -17.17 12.85 -7.95
CA ASN A 280 -15.79 13.31 -8.03
C ASN A 280 -15.14 13.13 -9.43
N SER A 281 -15.97 13.09 -10.47
CA SER A 281 -15.49 12.85 -11.83
C SER A 281 -14.51 13.92 -12.36
N ALA A 282 -14.61 15.17 -11.88
CA ALA A 282 -13.69 16.26 -12.22
C ALA A 282 -12.29 16.00 -11.62
N TRP A 283 -12.23 15.72 -10.32
CA TRP A 283 -10.99 15.37 -9.62
C TRP A 283 -10.33 14.12 -10.24
N LEU A 284 -11.10 13.08 -10.58
CA LEU A 284 -10.57 11.87 -11.22
C LEU A 284 -9.92 12.19 -12.59
N ARG A 285 -10.46 13.13 -13.36
CA ARG A 285 -9.86 13.58 -14.62
C ARG A 285 -8.56 14.32 -14.36
N GLU A 286 -8.59 15.33 -13.50
CA GLU A 286 -7.43 16.14 -13.15
C GLU A 286 -6.27 15.28 -12.62
N ARG A 287 -6.58 14.39 -11.65
CA ARG A 287 -5.58 13.46 -11.12
C ARG A 287 -5.00 12.57 -12.21
N ARG A 288 -5.87 12.02 -13.06
CA ARG A 288 -5.43 11.18 -14.16
C ARG A 288 -4.52 11.93 -15.11
N ASP A 289 -4.90 13.14 -15.51
CA ASP A 289 -4.13 13.94 -16.45
C ASP A 289 -2.74 14.19 -15.87
N TRP A 290 -2.65 14.58 -14.60
CA TRP A 290 -1.38 14.72 -13.90
C TRP A 290 -0.58 13.40 -13.85
N VAL A 291 -1.18 12.28 -13.45
CA VAL A 291 -0.49 10.97 -13.36
C VAL A 291 0.04 10.54 -14.72
N GLN A 292 -0.69 10.80 -15.80
CA GLN A 292 -0.25 10.42 -17.15
C GLN A 292 0.77 11.41 -17.72
N GLU A 293 0.74 12.68 -17.34
CA GLU A 293 1.70 13.71 -17.75
C GLU A 293 3.09 13.44 -17.17
N VAL A 294 3.18 13.11 -15.87
CA VAL A 294 4.47 12.88 -15.20
C VAL A 294 5.07 11.51 -15.46
N ARG A 295 4.34 10.63 -16.09
CA ARG A 295 4.72 9.26 -16.34
C ARG A 295 5.80 9.18 -17.44
N THR A 296 6.85 8.38 -17.22
CA THR A 296 7.93 8.10 -18.19
C THR A 296 7.86 6.70 -18.78
N ALA A 297 7.36 5.72 -18.00
CA ALA A 297 7.27 4.33 -18.44
C ALA A 297 6.03 4.07 -19.32
N SER A 298 6.15 3.20 -20.31
CA SER A 298 5.03 2.78 -21.17
C SER A 298 4.09 1.79 -20.48
N ASP A 299 2.84 1.67 -20.93
CA ASP A 299 1.93 0.62 -20.44
C ASP A 299 2.56 -0.78 -20.61
N ARG A 300 3.27 -1.00 -21.71
CA ARG A 300 3.91 -2.28 -22.03
C ARG A 300 4.92 -2.72 -20.98
N SER A 301 5.71 -1.79 -20.43
CA SER A 301 6.70 -2.09 -19.38
C SER A 301 6.04 -2.43 -18.03
N LEU A 302 4.79 -2.01 -17.82
CA LEU A 302 4.03 -2.25 -16.59
C LEU A 302 3.20 -3.55 -16.63
N VAL A 303 2.93 -4.08 -17.81
CA VAL A 303 2.15 -5.33 -18.00
C VAL A 303 2.67 -6.51 -17.18
N PRO A 304 4.01 -6.74 -17.06
CA PRO A 304 4.53 -7.87 -16.27
C PRO A 304 4.22 -7.79 -14.77
N LEU A 305 3.87 -6.61 -14.25
CA LEU A 305 3.51 -6.41 -12.85
C LEU A 305 2.08 -6.86 -12.52
N LEU A 306 1.27 -7.08 -13.56
CA LEU A 306 -0.14 -7.41 -13.39
C LEU A 306 -0.37 -8.92 -13.44
N THR A 307 -1.19 -9.40 -12.50
CA THR A 307 -1.71 -10.76 -12.52
C THR A 307 -3.15 -10.81 -13.03
N ALA A 308 -3.52 -11.93 -13.66
CA ALA A 308 -4.91 -12.25 -14.01
C ALA A 308 -5.46 -13.42 -13.17
N THR A 309 -4.73 -13.79 -12.11
CA THR A 309 -5.08 -14.89 -11.22
C THR A 309 -5.34 -14.32 -9.83
N LEU A 310 -6.51 -14.62 -9.28
CA LEU A 310 -6.84 -14.32 -7.89
C LEU A 310 -6.28 -15.39 -6.97
N ASP A 311 -5.75 -14.97 -5.86
CA ASP A 311 -5.37 -15.89 -4.79
C ASP A 311 -6.64 -16.45 -4.13
N GLN A 312 -6.75 -17.78 -4.09
CA GLN A 312 -7.94 -18.45 -3.55
C GLN A 312 -7.97 -18.44 -2.01
N GLN A 313 -6.84 -18.27 -1.36
CA GLN A 313 -6.79 -18.10 0.10
C GLN A 313 -7.41 -16.78 0.52
N VAL A 314 -7.07 -15.71 -0.21
CA VAL A 314 -7.59 -14.36 0.04
C VAL A 314 -9.01 -14.16 -0.53
N PHE A 315 -9.26 -14.71 -1.72
CA PHE A 315 -10.54 -14.63 -2.43
C PHE A 315 -11.12 -16.03 -2.66
N PRO A 316 -11.76 -16.63 -1.65
CA PRO A 316 -12.40 -17.94 -1.83
C PRO A 316 -13.48 -17.85 -2.91
N LEU A 317 -13.21 -18.50 -4.03
CA LEU A 317 -14.12 -18.48 -5.16
C LEU A 317 -15.22 -19.51 -4.98
N PRO A 318 -16.49 -19.18 -5.28
CA PRO A 318 -17.59 -20.15 -5.24
C PRO A 318 -17.33 -21.28 -6.26
N LYS A 319 -17.96 -22.45 -6.00
CA LYS A 319 -17.88 -23.60 -6.91
C LYS A 319 -18.25 -23.18 -8.35
N GLY A 320 -17.40 -23.49 -9.31
CA GLY A 320 -17.57 -23.12 -10.73
C GLY A 320 -16.89 -21.81 -11.15
N ALA A 321 -16.48 -20.94 -10.22
CA ALA A 321 -15.79 -19.69 -10.57
C ALA A 321 -14.36 -19.90 -11.12
N GLY A 322 -13.78 -21.11 -11.02
CA GLY A 322 -12.52 -21.47 -11.68
C GLY A 322 -12.56 -21.30 -13.20
N VAL A 323 -13.73 -21.47 -13.82
CA VAL A 323 -13.93 -21.19 -15.25
C VAL A 323 -13.72 -19.72 -15.57
N LEU A 324 -14.25 -18.81 -14.73
CA LEU A 324 -14.05 -17.37 -14.90
C LEU A 324 -12.58 -16.97 -14.74
N GLN A 325 -11.87 -17.58 -13.82
CA GLN A 325 -10.44 -17.33 -13.65
C GLN A 325 -9.64 -17.83 -14.86
N THR A 326 -10.00 -19.01 -15.38
CA THR A 326 -9.38 -19.56 -16.62
C THR A 326 -9.66 -18.64 -17.80
N ALA A 327 -10.90 -18.18 -17.97
CA ALA A 327 -11.28 -17.23 -19.03
C ALA A 327 -10.51 -15.90 -18.88
N MET A 328 -10.37 -15.38 -17.68
CA MET A 328 -9.61 -14.16 -17.40
C MET A 328 -8.13 -14.33 -17.77
N ARG A 329 -7.51 -15.45 -17.39
CA ARG A 329 -6.12 -15.76 -17.77
C ARG A 329 -5.95 -15.86 -19.28
N ALA A 330 -6.86 -16.55 -19.98
CA ALA A 330 -6.84 -16.66 -21.42
C ALA A 330 -7.01 -15.29 -22.09
N TYR A 331 -7.98 -14.51 -21.65
CA TYR A 331 -8.18 -13.13 -22.09
C TYR A 331 -6.90 -12.30 -21.93
N TRP A 332 -6.33 -12.28 -20.72
CA TRP A 332 -5.16 -11.49 -20.42
C TRP A 332 -3.91 -11.95 -21.20
N ALA A 333 -3.75 -13.26 -21.42
CA ALA A 333 -2.65 -13.79 -22.23
C ALA A 333 -2.64 -13.23 -23.67
N VAL A 334 -3.81 -12.89 -24.21
CA VAL A 334 -3.96 -12.25 -25.53
C VAL A 334 -3.86 -10.73 -25.39
N ALA A 335 -4.66 -10.13 -24.49
CA ALA A 335 -4.78 -8.68 -24.34
C ALA A 335 -3.43 -8.00 -24.05
N ARG A 336 -2.60 -8.58 -23.17
CA ARG A 336 -1.27 -8.04 -22.82
C ARG A 336 -0.31 -7.89 -24.00
N ARG A 337 -0.55 -8.59 -25.11
CA ARG A 337 0.26 -8.49 -26.34
C ARG A 337 -0.11 -7.27 -27.17
N LEU A 338 -1.25 -6.66 -26.89
CA LEU A 338 -1.79 -5.50 -27.60
C LEU A 338 -1.44 -4.17 -26.89
N VAL A 339 -0.82 -4.25 -25.70
CA VAL A 339 -0.31 -3.10 -24.95
C VAL A 339 1.09 -2.63 -25.51
#